data_348aa7c9786f379e4289b6f30b63aba8
#
_entry.id   348aa7c9786f379e4289b6f30b63aba8
#
_cell.length_a   1.000
_cell.length_b   1.000
_cell.length_c   1.000
_cell.angle_alpha   90.00
_cell.angle_beta   90.00
_cell.angle_gamma   90.00
#
_symmetry.space_group_name_H-M   'P 1'
#
loop_
_entity.id
_entity.type
_entity.pdbx_description
1 polymer ?
#
loop_
_entity_poly.entity_id
_entity_poly.type
_entity_poly.pdbx_seq_one_letter_code
_entity_poly.pdbx_strand_id
1 'polypeptide(L)'
;MRVALLGLSHPHSAILLTTFVNMPEITGIVLWDSDPLLADKTKLAQRPKVMLTTANLDQALDQPGLKFALVCVRHDQAAAVAHQVIAAGIPLLSEKPAALTSAEIQSLQEAAARKRVVASVLYSRRAHPCMVAARKLLRVEKLGKLTSMECRFLTTQVRFRNPKHWLFHRAFSGGGILLWLGCHCFDLLHHVPDDEITEVCGYLGTLSGEAIDVEDTATLALKFRSGAIGTFHASYSLAFSGQGYVNTKGYDSYLAFNGRKGRIVWPSLDPQLQIEAPPEQGQAAIRQESFNLPESTSYGGVFGEAFIRWFIAATEGRAAPPSTLADALRTARVIEAAELSSQTGRLVKVAPTPATPPPDLGE
;
A
#
# COMPACT_ATOMS: atom_id res chain seq x y z
N MET A 1 18.16 0.48 16.58
CA MET A 1 17.21 1.62 16.69
C MET A 1 15.92 1.21 17.38
N ARG A 2 15.21 2.14 18.00
CA ARG A 2 13.87 1.90 18.60
C ARG A 2 12.79 2.36 17.66
N VAL A 3 11.66 1.63 17.62
CA VAL A 3 10.49 1.94 16.77
C VAL A 3 9.20 1.74 17.56
N ALA A 4 8.14 2.43 17.17
CA ALA A 4 6.80 2.18 17.72
C ALA A 4 5.92 1.48 16.68
N LEU A 5 5.16 0.48 17.10
CA LEU A 5 4.03 -0.11 16.37
C LEU A 5 2.74 0.29 17.08
N LEU A 6 1.98 1.14 16.43
CA LEU A 6 0.77 1.75 16.96
C LEU A 6 -0.46 1.07 16.35
N GLY A 7 -1.14 0.23 17.13
CA GLY A 7 -2.28 -0.58 16.75
C GLY A 7 -1.97 -2.07 16.72
N LEU A 8 -2.74 -2.85 17.48
CA LEU A 8 -2.57 -4.29 17.66
C LEU A 8 -3.75 -5.12 17.13
N SER A 9 -4.88 -4.47 16.87
CA SER A 9 -6.12 -5.08 16.37
C SER A 9 -6.19 -5.19 14.84
N HIS A 10 -5.31 -4.49 14.13
CA HIS A 10 -5.29 -4.53 12.67
C HIS A 10 -4.79 -5.90 12.15
N PRO A 11 -5.34 -6.43 11.03
CA PRO A 11 -4.93 -7.74 10.48
C PRO A 11 -3.43 -7.88 10.20
N HIS A 12 -2.73 -6.78 9.95
CA HIS A 12 -1.28 -6.79 9.68
C HIS A 12 -0.41 -6.57 10.91
N SER A 13 -0.96 -6.23 12.08
CA SER A 13 -0.16 -5.88 13.26
C SER A 13 0.77 -7.00 13.70
N ALA A 14 0.29 -8.24 13.76
CA ALA A 14 1.09 -9.38 14.21
C ALA A 14 2.26 -9.68 13.25
N ILE A 15 2.04 -9.60 11.95
CA ILE A 15 3.10 -9.84 10.96
C ILE A 15 4.06 -8.65 10.86
N LEU A 16 3.62 -7.42 11.08
CA LEU A 16 4.48 -6.24 11.16
C LEU A 16 5.36 -6.27 12.42
N LEU A 17 4.82 -6.71 13.55
CA LEU A 17 5.63 -6.98 14.74
C LEU A 17 6.70 -8.04 14.46
N THR A 18 6.34 -9.13 13.79
CA THR A 18 7.29 -10.16 13.36
C THR A 18 8.36 -9.59 12.44
N THR A 19 7.99 -8.70 11.52
CA THR A 19 8.94 -7.98 10.64
C THR A 19 9.95 -7.19 11.46
N PHE A 20 9.51 -6.41 12.44
CA PHE A 20 10.41 -5.64 13.30
C PHE A 20 11.33 -6.55 14.14
N VAL A 21 10.82 -7.68 14.60
CA VAL A 21 11.64 -8.67 15.32
C VAL A 21 12.71 -9.28 14.40
N ASN A 22 12.40 -9.56 13.13
CA ASN A 22 13.32 -10.14 12.17
C ASN A 22 14.42 -9.16 11.70
N MET A 23 14.17 -7.84 11.75
CA MET A 23 15.13 -6.83 11.31
C MET A 23 16.21 -6.58 12.38
N PRO A 24 17.49 -6.94 12.12
CA PRO A 24 18.55 -6.82 13.16
C PRO A 24 18.84 -5.38 13.57
N GLU A 25 18.61 -4.41 12.69
CA GLU A 25 18.79 -2.99 12.96
C GLU A 25 17.77 -2.42 13.99
N ILE A 26 16.61 -3.08 14.16
CA ILE A 26 15.63 -2.73 15.19
C ILE A 26 16.01 -3.46 16.47
N THR A 27 16.28 -2.70 17.53
CA THR A 27 16.74 -3.21 18.83
C THR A 27 15.74 -3.01 19.94
N GLY A 28 14.69 -2.21 19.72
CA GLY A 28 13.63 -2.00 20.69
C GLY A 28 12.31 -1.64 20.01
N ILE A 29 11.21 -2.20 20.50
CA ILE A 29 9.87 -2.03 19.96
C ILE A 29 8.96 -1.56 21.09
N VAL A 30 8.25 -0.45 20.84
CA VAL A 30 7.17 0.06 21.66
C VAL A 30 5.86 -0.35 21.03
N LEU A 31 4.98 -0.97 21.77
CA LEU A 31 3.64 -1.37 21.33
C LEU A 31 2.59 -0.50 21.98
N TRP A 32 1.65 -0.02 21.18
CA TRP A 32 0.50 0.73 21.67
C TRP A 32 -0.78 0.24 21.02
N ASP A 33 -1.85 0.19 21.81
CA ASP A 33 -3.23 0.11 21.32
C ASP A 33 -4.15 0.86 22.28
N SER A 34 -5.18 1.51 21.76
CA SER A 34 -6.16 2.22 22.60
C SER A 34 -7.00 1.28 23.47
N ASP A 35 -7.09 -0.01 23.13
CA ASP A 35 -7.70 -1.04 23.96
C ASP A 35 -6.67 -1.57 24.98
N PRO A 36 -6.85 -1.29 26.31
CA PRO A 36 -5.93 -1.78 27.32
C PRO A 36 -5.81 -3.31 27.35
N LEU A 37 -6.89 -4.02 27.03
CA LEU A 37 -6.89 -5.50 26.99
C LEU A 37 -6.00 -6.04 25.87
N LEU A 38 -5.81 -5.32 24.79
CA LEU A 38 -4.86 -5.67 23.73
C LEU A 38 -3.43 -5.28 24.12
N ALA A 39 -3.25 -4.13 24.76
CA ALA A 39 -1.95 -3.68 25.25
C ALA A 39 -1.40 -4.59 26.37
N ASP A 40 -2.25 -5.08 27.26
CA ASP A 40 -1.87 -5.96 28.38
C ASP A 40 -1.69 -7.44 28.01
N LYS A 41 -1.93 -7.83 26.76
CA LYS A 41 -1.75 -9.24 26.37
C LYS A 41 -0.30 -9.65 26.51
N THR A 42 0.00 -10.29 27.62
CA THR A 42 1.29 -10.84 28.06
C THR A 42 2.10 -11.52 26.95
N LYS A 43 1.46 -12.16 25.96
CA LYS A 43 2.12 -12.81 24.84
C LYS A 43 2.84 -11.83 23.88
N LEU A 44 2.34 -10.60 23.71
CA LEU A 44 2.99 -9.59 22.88
C LEU A 44 4.15 -8.93 23.62
N ALA A 45 3.98 -8.65 24.92
CA ALA A 45 5.05 -8.10 25.78
C ALA A 45 6.25 -9.06 25.90
N GLN A 46 6.03 -10.38 25.75
CA GLN A 46 7.08 -11.39 25.76
C GLN A 46 7.81 -11.58 24.43
N ARG A 47 7.37 -10.89 23.36
CA ARG A 47 8.06 -10.98 22.06
C ARG A 47 9.45 -10.36 22.14
N PRO A 48 10.44 -10.94 21.45
CA PRO A 48 11.78 -10.36 21.41
C PRO A 48 11.77 -8.88 21.03
N LYS A 49 12.65 -8.09 21.65
CA LYS A 49 12.82 -6.65 21.42
C LYS A 49 11.67 -5.76 21.91
N VAL A 50 10.53 -6.29 22.36
CA VAL A 50 9.45 -5.48 22.95
C VAL A 50 9.92 -4.92 24.28
N MET A 51 9.93 -3.58 24.40
CA MET A 51 10.40 -2.84 25.57
C MET A 51 9.26 -2.29 26.43
N LEU A 52 8.17 -1.93 25.77
CA LEU A 52 6.99 -1.32 26.38
C LEU A 52 5.74 -1.76 25.63
N THR A 53 4.69 -2.03 26.38
CA THR A 53 3.32 -2.18 25.87
C THR A 53 2.42 -1.28 26.68
N THR A 54 1.69 -0.38 26.05
CA THR A 54 0.89 0.64 26.74
C THR A 54 -0.39 0.99 25.99
N ALA A 55 -1.41 1.43 26.73
CA ALA A 55 -2.63 2.03 26.16
C ALA A 55 -2.57 3.57 26.11
N ASN A 56 -1.51 4.18 26.66
CA ASN A 56 -1.29 5.61 26.62
C ASN A 56 -0.40 5.97 25.43
N LEU A 57 -0.96 6.70 24.44
CA LEU A 57 -0.23 7.07 23.22
C LEU A 57 0.91 8.05 23.50
N ASP A 58 0.71 9.02 24.39
CA ASP A 58 1.78 9.95 24.77
C ASP A 58 2.96 9.19 25.37
N GLN A 59 2.70 8.24 26.28
CA GLN A 59 3.74 7.38 26.83
C GLN A 59 4.48 6.58 25.74
N ALA A 60 3.79 6.14 24.72
CA ALA A 60 4.41 5.41 23.60
C ALA A 60 5.29 6.34 22.75
N LEU A 61 4.83 7.57 22.50
CA LEU A 61 5.54 8.55 21.67
C LEU A 61 6.71 9.24 22.41
N ASP A 62 6.63 9.39 23.72
CA ASP A 62 7.68 10.01 24.54
C ASP A 62 8.89 9.11 24.79
N GLN A 63 8.90 7.89 24.21
CA GLN A 63 10.03 6.98 24.40
C GLN A 63 11.32 7.52 23.77
N PRO A 64 12.41 7.67 24.52
CA PRO A 64 13.64 8.26 24.00
C PRO A 64 14.25 7.41 22.87
N GLY A 65 14.69 8.09 21.82
CA GLY A 65 15.39 7.48 20.68
C GLY A 65 14.48 6.70 19.73
N LEU A 66 13.18 7.00 19.72
CA LEU A 66 12.29 6.52 18.66
C LEU A 66 12.75 7.05 17.29
N LYS A 67 13.02 6.14 16.37
CA LYS A 67 13.44 6.46 15.02
C LYS A 67 12.25 6.79 14.14
N PHE A 68 11.15 6.04 14.29
CA PHE A 68 9.86 6.25 13.63
C PHE A 68 8.73 5.52 14.35
N ALA A 69 7.51 5.89 14.05
CA ALA A 69 6.30 5.17 14.44
C ALA A 69 5.58 4.62 13.20
N LEU A 70 5.18 3.34 13.26
CA LEU A 70 4.31 2.70 12.28
C LEU A 70 2.88 2.70 12.81
N VAL A 71 1.98 3.43 12.13
CA VAL A 71 0.55 3.47 12.45
C VAL A 71 -0.14 2.32 11.72
N CYS A 72 -0.73 1.38 12.49
CA CYS A 72 -1.38 0.18 12.00
C CYS A 72 -2.67 -0.08 12.80
N VAL A 73 -3.53 0.92 12.85
CA VAL A 73 -4.83 0.89 13.54
C VAL A 73 -5.97 0.62 12.57
N ARG A 74 -7.18 0.49 13.08
CA ARG A 74 -8.40 0.48 12.25
C ARG A 74 -8.46 1.77 11.41
N HIS A 75 -8.94 1.70 10.17
CA HIS A 75 -8.81 2.79 9.21
C HIS A 75 -9.44 4.11 9.67
N ASP A 76 -10.58 4.05 10.37
CA ASP A 76 -11.26 5.23 10.93
C ASP A 76 -10.46 5.95 12.04
N GLN A 77 -9.46 5.30 12.61
CA GLN A 77 -8.57 5.86 13.62
C GLN A 77 -7.24 6.34 13.05
N ALA A 78 -6.91 5.94 11.82
CA ALA A 78 -5.57 6.11 11.27
C ALA A 78 -5.15 7.59 11.19
N ALA A 79 -6.00 8.47 10.67
CA ALA A 79 -5.69 9.89 10.54
C ALA A 79 -5.43 10.55 11.91
N ALA A 80 -6.25 10.26 12.92
CA ALA A 80 -6.09 10.85 14.25
C ALA A 80 -4.78 10.44 14.91
N VAL A 81 -4.41 9.15 14.86
CA VAL A 81 -3.16 8.65 15.42
C VAL A 81 -1.95 9.17 14.63
N ALA A 82 -2.04 9.21 13.30
CA ALA A 82 -0.98 9.75 12.45
C ALA A 82 -0.72 11.25 12.72
N HIS A 83 -1.76 12.05 12.97
CA HIS A 83 -1.60 13.45 13.37
C HIS A 83 -0.83 13.60 14.68
N GLN A 84 -1.08 12.74 15.68
CA GLN A 84 -0.35 12.78 16.95
C GLN A 84 1.13 12.42 16.76
N VAL A 85 1.44 11.41 15.95
CA VAL A 85 2.82 11.06 15.57
C VAL A 85 3.55 12.24 14.92
N ILE A 86 2.89 12.88 13.92
CA ILE A 86 3.43 14.05 13.23
C ILE A 86 3.61 15.23 14.21
N ALA A 87 2.64 15.49 15.10
CA ALA A 87 2.70 16.55 16.08
C ALA A 87 3.87 16.39 17.04
N ALA A 88 4.19 15.14 17.43
CA ALA A 88 5.36 14.78 18.23
C ALA A 88 6.69 14.90 17.47
N GLY A 89 6.68 15.22 16.17
CA GLY A 89 7.89 15.34 15.36
C GLY A 89 8.55 13.99 14.99
N ILE A 90 7.82 12.89 15.14
CA ILE A 90 8.32 11.53 14.89
C ILE A 90 8.06 11.17 13.43
N PRO A 91 9.05 10.63 12.68
CA PRO A 91 8.84 10.10 11.34
C PRO A 91 7.72 9.08 11.29
N LEU A 92 6.80 9.26 10.33
CA LEU A 92 5.58 8.47 10.18
C LEU A 92 5.70 7.43 9.07
N LEU A 93 5.54 6.17 9.41
CA LEU A 93 5.18 5.12 8.45
C LEU A 93 3.72 4.72 8.70
N SER A 94 2.84 4.97 7.75
CA SER A 94 1.43 4.59 7.87
C SER A 94 1.16 3.28 7.14
N GLU A 95 0.43 2.36 7.76
CA GLU A 95 -0.21 1.26 7.02
C GLU A 95 -1.21 1.85 6.02
N LYS A 96 -1.47 1.13 4.95
CA LYS A 96 -2.44 1.53 3.93
C LYS A 96 -3.86 1.01 4.29
N PRO A 97 -4.90 1.75 3.99
CA PRO A 97 -4.89 3.14 3.56
C PRO A 97 -4.45 4.05 4.71
N ALA A 98 -3.81 5.18 4.38
CA ALA A 98 -3.31 6.11 5.40
C ALA A 98 -4.44 6.83 6.18
N ALA A 99 -5.63 6.91 5.58
CA ALA A 99 -6.85 7.45 6.16
C ALA A 99 -8.06 7.00 5.33
N LEU A 100 -9.28 7.35 5.75
CA LEU A 100 -10.52 7.00 5.05
C LEU A 100 -10.74 7.84 3.78
N THR A 101 -10.35 9.11 3.79
CA THR A 101 -10.67 10.08 2.74
C THR A 101 -9.42 10.79 2.22
N SER A 102 -9.51 11.28 0.98
CA SER A 102 -8.46 12.12 0.39
C SER A 102 -8.26 13.43 1.18
N ALA A 103 -9.31 13.99 1.77
CA ALA A 103 -9.23 15.20 2.59
C ALA A 103 -8.41 14.96 3.88
N GLU A 104 -8.60 13.83 4.56
CA GLU A 104 -7.80 13.47 5.73
C GLU A 104 -6.33 13.25 5.35
N ILE A 105 -6.04 12.57 4.23
CA ILE A 105 -4.67 12.37 3.75
C ILE A 105 -4.01 13.70 3.39
N GLN A 106 -4.76 14.62 2.77
CA GLN A 106 -4.25 15.97 2.48
C GLN A 106 -3.90 16.71 3.78
N SER A 107 -4.75 16.64 4.80
CA SER A 107 -4.48 17.22 6.12
C SER A 107 -3.21 16.67 6.76
N LEU A 108 -2.99 15.33 6.66
CA LEU A 108 -1.74 14.70 7.12
C LEU A 108 -0.52 15.18 6.34
N GLN A 109 -0.63 15.34 5.02
CA GLN A 109 0.44 15.84 4.17
C GLN A 109 0.84 17.26 4.57
N GLU A 110 -0.14 18.14 4.76
CA GLU A 110 0.09 19.50 5.21
C GLU A 110 0.71 19.57 6.61
N ALA A 111 0.24 18.72 7.53
CA ALA A 111 0.81 18.64 8.88
C ALA A 111 2.26 18.17 8.86
N ALA A 112 2.56 17.11 8.08
CA ALA A 112 3.91 16.59 7.94
C ALA A 112 4.87 17.65 7.32
N ALA A 113 4.40 18.40 6.31
CA ALA A 113 5.17 19.48 5.71
C ALA A 113 5.48 20.59 6.72
N ARG A 114 4.45 21.09 7.46
CA ARG A 114 4.64 22.11 8.51
C ARG A 114 5.62 21.68 9.59
N LYS A 115 5.61 20.40 9.97
CA LYS A 115 6.49 19.85 11.02
C LYS A 115 7.85 19.36 10.47
N ARG A 116 8.05 19.38 9.15
CA ARG A 116 9.22 18.79 8.47
C ARG A 116 9.45 17.34 8.84
N VAL A 117 8.37 16.58 9.02
CA VAL A 117 8.39 15.15 9.35
C VAL A 117 8.39 14.33 8.08
N VAL A 118 9.31 13.37 7.98
CA VAL A 118 9.29 12.36 6.90
C VAL A 118 8.09 11.44 7.13
N ALA A 119 7.18 11.40 6.15
CA ALA A 119 6.00 10.56 6.18
C ALA A 119 5.90 9.68 4.93
N SER A 120 5.62 8.40 5.13
CA SER A 120 5.49 7.40 4.08
C SER A 120 4.28 6.49 4.33
N VAL A 121 3.75 5.88 3.27
CA VAL A 121 2.67 4.88 3.35
C VAL A 121 3.21 3.53 2.90
N LEU A 122 2.86 2.46 3.59
CA LEU A 122 3.45 1.13 3.40
C LEU A 122 2.99 0.45 2.10
N TYR A 123 3.31 1.04 0.97
CA TYR A 123 3.14 0.44 -0.36
C TYR A 123 4.31 -0.49 -0.68
N SER A 124 4.45 -1.54 0.13
CA SER A 124 5.60 -2.46 0.12
C SER A 124 5.89 -3.07 -1.25
N ARG A 125 4.89 -3.23 -2.11
CA ARG A 125 5.06 -3.76 -3.48
C ARG A 125 5.97 -2.89 -4.35
N ARG A 126 6.21 -1.62 -4.04
CA ARG A 126 7.20 -0.78 -4.72
C ARG A 126 8.63 -1.34 -4.63
N ALA A 127 8.94 -2.04 -3.53
CA ALA A 127 10.22 -2.71 -3.33
C ALA A 127 10.27 -4.13 -3.89
N HIS A 128 9.18 -4.65 -4.46
CA HIS A 128 9.18 -5.96 -5.11
C HIS A 128 10.10 -5.93 -6.35
N PRO A 129 11.04 -6.89 -6.52
CA PRO A 129 12.04 -6.81 -7.58
C PRO A 129 11.44 -6.74 -8.99
N CYS A 130 10.31 -7.40 -9.24
CA CYS A 130 9.58 -7.23 -10.50
C CYS A 130 9.16 -5.78 -10.76
N MET A 131 8.69 -5.07 -9.75
CA MET A 131 8.26 -3.67 -9.91
C MET A 131 9.45 -2.73 -10.06
N VAL A 132 10.53 -2.98 -9.36
CA VAL A 132 11.80 -2.25 -9.52
C VAL A 132 12.34 -2.43 -10.95
N ALA A 133 12.37 -3.67 -11.46
CA ALA A 133 12.81 -3.97 -12.82
C ALA A 133 11.89 -3.35 -13.88
N ALA A 134 10.56 -3.49 -13.72
CA ALA A 134 9.58 -2.90 -14.64
C ALA A 134 9.75 -1.37 -14.72
N ARG A 135 9.85 -0.68 -13.55
CA ARG A 135 10.08 0.77 -13.50
C ARG A 135 11.37 1.18 -14.18
N LYS A 136 12.45 0.42 -13.99
CA LYS A 136 13.73 0.68 -14.69
C LYS A 136 13.60 0.61 -16.21
N LEU A 137 12.92 -0.43 -16.73
CA LEU A 137 12.70 -0.61 -18.16
C LEU A 137 11.82 0.50 -18.76
N LEU A 138 10.79 0.94 -18.04
CA LEU A 138 9.94 2.04 -18.47
C LEU A 138 10.65 3.38 -18.49
N ARG A 139 11.49 3.68 -17.49
CA ARG A 139 12.29 4.92 -17.43
C ARG A 139 13.27 5.09 -18.58
N VAL A 140 13.80 4.01 -19.13
CA VAL A 140 14.68 4.03 -20.30
C VAL A 140 13.92 3.82 -21.61
N GLU A 141 12.60 3.99 -21.59
CA GLU A 141 11.70 3.93 -22.74
C GLU A 141 11.80 2.64 -23.58
N LYS A 142 12.14 1.51 -22.95
CA LYS A 142 12.28 0.22 -23.65
C LYS A 142 11.00 -0.20 -24.35
N LEU A 143 9.82 0.14 -23.80
CA LEU A 143 8.53 -0.14 -24.41
C LEU A 143 8.06 0.96 -25.38
N GLY A 144 8.82 2.06 -25.51
CA GLY A 144 8.34 3.27 -26.17
C GLY A 144 7.15 3.90 -25.42
N LYS A 145 6.39 4.76 -26.07
CA LYS A 145 5.20 5.39 -25.48
C LYS A 145 4.19 4.32 -25.06
N LEU A 146 3.77 4.36 -23.78
CA LEU A 146 2.71 3.49 -23.27
C LEU A 146 1.38 3.78 -23.97
N THR A 147 0.65 2.73 -24.27
CA THR A 147 -0.66 2.75 -24.93
C THR A 147 -1.77 2.26 -24.02
N SER A 148 -1.50 1.20 -23.25
CA SER A 148 -2.47 0.69 -22.30
C SER A 148 -1.81 0.02 -21.09
N MET A 149 -2.59 -0.07 -19.99
CA MET A 149 -2.22 -0.74 -18.75
C MET A 149 -3.38 -1.59 -18.26
N GLU A 150 -3.07 -2.73 -17.67
CA GLU A 150 -4.09 -3.68 -17.19
C GLU A 150 -3.74 -4.09 -15.77
N CYS A 151 -4.73 -4.09 -14.88
CA CYS A 151 -4.57 -4.61 -13.53
C CYS A 151 -5.78 -5.46 -13.14
N ARG A 152 -5.51 -6.68 -12.67
CA ARG A 152 -6.51 -7.57 -12.08
C ARG A 152 -6.03 -8.05 -10.72
N PHE A 153 -6.94 -8.07 -9.74
CA PHE A 153 -6.63 -8.53 -8.40
C PHE A 153 -7.85 -9.20 -7.75
N LEU A 154 -7.93 -10.51 -7.83
CA LEU A 154 -9.02 -11.30 -7.28
C LEU A 154 -8.55 -12.12 -6.09
N THR A 155 -9.36 -12.20 -5.04
CA THR A 155 -9.09 -12.99 -3.85
C THR A 155 -10.39 -13.31 -3.12
N THR A 156 -10.34 -14.14 -2.10
CA THR A 156 -11.46 -14.33 -1.15
C THR A 156 -11.04 -13.83 0.21
N GLN A 157 -11.66 -12.75 0.69
CA GLN A 157 -11.34 -12.16 1.99
C GLN A 157 -12.49 -12.26 2.98
N VAL A 158 -13.75 -12.08 2.54
CA VAL A 158 -14.90 -11.96 3.45
C VAL A 158 -15.11 -13.25 4.24
N ARG A 159 -15.23 -14.39 3.58
CA ARG A 159 -15.40 -15.70 4.25
C ARG A 159 -14.20 -16.06 5.11
N PHE A 160 -12.99 -15.76 4.64
CA PHE A 160 -11.76 -16.04 5.37
C PHE A 160 -11.68 -15.29 6.71
N ARG A 161 -12.17 -14.03 6.75
CA ARG A 161 -12.08 -13.15 7.91
C ARG A 161 -13.34 -13.08 8.77
N ASN A 162 -14.45 -13.63 8.39
CA ASN A 162 -15.78 -13.42 8.95
C ASN A 162 -16.41 -12.10 8.47
N PRO A 163 -17.66 -12.13 7.96
CA PRO A 163 -18.38 -10.93 7.50
C PRO A 163 -18.54 -9.83 8.56
N LYS A 164 -18.54 -10.19 9.86
CA LYS A 164 -18.62 -9.23 10.97
C LYS A 164 -17.31 -8.48 11.25
N HIS A 165 -16.23 -8.80 10.54
CA HIS A 165 -14.95 -8.11 10.73
C HIS A 165 -15.07 -6.65 10.29
N TRP A 166 -14.45 -5.73 11.03
CA TRP A 166 -14.54 -4.27 10.80
C TRP A 166 -14.15 -3.84 9.37
N LEU A 167 -13.30 -4.58 8.69
CA LEU A 167 -12.92 -4.35 7.29
C LEU A 167 -14.09 -4.37 6.31
N PHE A 168 -15.20 -5.00 6.68
CA PHE A 168 -16.38 -5.15 5.82
C PHE A 168 -17.53 -4.24 6.24
N HIS A 169 -17.24 -3.27 7.12
CA HIS A 169 -18.18 -2.25 7.59
C HIS A 169 -17.66 -0.87 7.23
N ARG A 170 -18.37 -0.17 6.33
CA ARG A 170 -17.96 1.12 5.75
C ARG A 170 -17.62 2.17 6.81
N ALA A 171 -18.36 2.21 7.91
CA ALA A 171 -18.10 3.15 9.01
C ALA A 171 -16.66 3.02 9.59
N PHE A 172 -16.05 1.85 9.50
CA PHE A 172 -14.73 1.56 10.08
C PHE A 172 -13.64 1.43 9.04
N SER A 173 -13.98 0.86 7.89
CA SER A 173 -13.03 0.58 6.81
C SER A 173 -12.95 1.69 5.76
N GLY A 174 -14.01 2.49 5.61
CA GLY A 174 -14.15 3.51 4.58
C GLY A 174 -14.57 2.98 3.21
N GLY A 175 -14.31 1.71 2.91
CA GLY A 175 -14.60 1.04 1.65
C GLY A 175 -14.16 -0.41 1.66
N GLY A 176 -14.40 -1.13 0.57
CA GLY A 176 -14.11 -2.54 0.43
C GLY A 176 -12.83 -2.84 -0.33
N ILE A 177 -12.99 -3.60 -1.43
CA ILE A 177 -11.85 -4.11 -2.20
C ILE A 177 -10.96 -3.01 -2.76
N LEU A 178 -11.52 -1.86 -3.17
CA LEU A 178 -10.73 -0.76 -3.73
C LEU A 178 -9.80 -0.16 -2.68
N LEU A 179 -10.32 0.13 -1.50
CA LEU A 179 -9.55 0.78 -0.45
C LEU A 179 -8.56 -0.20 0.22
N TRP A 180 -8.98 -1.47 0.43
CA TRP A 180 -8.15 -2.46 1.12
C TRP A 180 -7.01 -3.03 0.27
N LEU A 181 -7.28 -3.41 -0.98
CA LEU A 181 -6.31 -4.04 -1.88
C LEU A 181 -6.07 -3.26 -3.17
N GLY A 182 -7.09 -2.62 -3.71
CA GLY A 182 -7.01 -1.81 -4.93
C GLY A 182 -6.03 -0.64 -4.80
N CYS A 183 -5.88 -0.08 -3.59
CA CYS A 183 -4.92 0.98 -3.32
C CYS A 183 -3.47 0.59 -3.70
N HIS A 184 -3.06 -0.67 -3.50
CA HIS A 184 -1.76 -1.15 -3.97
C HIS A 184 -1.65 -1.17 -5.48
N CYS A 185 -2.73 -1.50 -6.17
CA CYS A 185 -2.76 -1.56 -7.63
C CYS A 185 -2.70 -0.16 -8.24
N PHE A 186 -3.51 0.78 -7.75
CA PHE A 186 -3.45 2.17 -8.19
C PHE A 186 -2.10 2.81 -7.91
N ASP A 187 -1.52 2.51 -6.74
CA ASP A 187 -0.15 2.94 -6.43
C ASP A 187 0.86 2.44 -7.46
N LEU A 188 0.81 1.16 -7.84
CA LEU A 188 1.70 0.61 -8.86
C LEU A 188 1.43 1.17 -10.27
N LEU A 189 0.16 1.39 -10.63
CA LEU A 189 -0.23 2.01 -11.91
C LEU A 189 0.23 3.47 -12.02
N HIS A 190 0.43 4.16 -10.89
CA HIS A 190 1.06 5.48 -10.86
C HIS A 190 2.58 5.39 -10.80
N HIS A 191 3.11 4.58 -9.85
CA HIS A 191 4.53 4.56 -9.52
C HIS A 191 5.40 3.96 -10.63
N VAL A 192 4.99 2.83 -11.21
CA VAL A 192 5.85 2.08 -12.15
C VAL A 192 6.06 2.84 -13.44
N PRO A 193 5.01 3.38 -14.12
CA PRO A 193 5.17 4.17 -15.33
C PRO A 193 5.49 5.65 -15.08
N ASP A 194 5.42 6.13 -13.84
CA ASP A 194 5.50 7.55 -13.48
C ASP A 194 4.40 8.38 -14.14
N ASP A 195 3.17 7.88 -14.11
CA ASP A 195 2.00 8.47 -14.76
C ASP A 195 0.86 8.65 -13.75
N GLU A 196 -0.19 9.37 -14.12
CA GLU A 196 -1.33 9.61 -13.25
C GLU A 196 -2.65 9.27 -13.93
N ILE A 197 -3.54 8.59 -13.20
CA ILE A 197 -4.92 8.36 -13.61
C ILE A 197 -5.66 9.69 -13.49
N THR A 198 -6.26 10.13 -14.59
CA THR A 198 -6.95 11.44 -14.71
C THR A 198 -8.46 11.32 -14.88
N GLU A 199 -8.94 10.18 -15.36
CA GLU A 199 -10.36 9.92 -15.56
C GLU A 199 -10.66 8.45 -15.19
N VAL A 200 -11.82 8.22 -14.58
CA VAL A 200 -12.33 6.89 -14.19
C VAL A 200 -13.78 6.74 -14.64
N CYS A 201 -14.11 5.56 -15.16
CA CYS A 201 -15.49 5.14 -15.43
C CYS A 201 -15.64 3.67 -15.04
N GLY A 202 -16.72 3.30 -14.33
CA GLY A 202 -16.95 1.89 -14.01
C GLY A 202 -18.03 1.62 -12.98
N TYR A 203 -18.03 0.39 -12.51
CA TYR A 203 -19.03 -0.16 -11.62
C TYR A 203 -18.40 -0.80 -10.38
N LEU A 204 -19.02 -0.54 -9.24
CA LEU A 204 -18.73 -1.16 -7.96
C LEU A 204 -20.00 -1.85 -7.47
N GLY A 205 -19.85 -2.98 -6.79
CA GLY A 205 -20.99 -3.68 -6.21
C GLY A 205 -20.62 -4.58 -5.04
N THR A 206 -21.61 -4.88 -4.22
CA THR A 206 -21.56 -5.92 -3.18
C THR A 206 -22.30 -7.13 -3.75
N LEU A 207 -21.56 -8.03 -4.42
CA LEU A 207 -22.13 -9.06 -5.30
C LEU A 207 -21.89 -10.48 -4.80
N SER A 208 -21.06 -10.68 -3.77
CA SER A 208 -20.73 -12.01 -3.22
C SER A 208 -21.88 -12.68 -2.47
N GLY A 209 -22.94 -11.92 -2.11
CA GLY A 209 -24.03 -12.40 -1.28
C GLY A 209 -23.69 -12.47 0.22
N GLU A 210 -22.54 -11.99 0.64
CA GLU A 210 -22.14 -11.90 2.04
C GLU A 210 -22.78 -10.69 2.72
N ALA A 211 -23.01 -10.78 4.05
CA ALA A 211 -23.62 -9.71 4.83
C ALA A 211 -22.58 -8.61 5.18
N ILE A 212 -22.22 -7.80 4.18
CA ILE A 212 -21.27 -6.69 4.28
C ILE A 212 -21.86 -5.42 3.65
N ASP A 213 -21.34 -4.25 4.03
CA ASP A 213 -21.83 -2.94 3.54
C ASP A 213 -20.78 -2.16 2.72
N VAL A 214 -19.74 -2.87 2.25
CA VAL A 214 -18.70 -2.34 1.39
C VAL A 214 -18.72 -3.06 0.03
N GLU A 215 -18.14 -2.45 -1.00
CA GLU A 215 -17.99 -3.09 -2.29
C GLU A 215 -17.00 -4.26 -2.22
N ASP A 216 -17.39 -5.39 -2.79
CA ASP A 216 -16.53 -6.58 -2.90
C ASP A 216 -16.06 -6.83 -4.35
N THR A 217 -16.60 -6.10 -5.31
CA THR A 217 -16.27 -6.22 -6.72
C THR A 217 -16.24 -4.85 -7.38
N ALA A 218 -15.22 -4.61 -8.19
CA ALA A 218 -15.05 -3.38 -8.95
C ALA A 218 -14.48 -3.67 -10.35
N THR A 219 -15.03 -2.99 -11.38
CA THR A 219 -14.49 -3.00 -12.74
C THR A 219 -14.46 -1.56 -13.26
N LEU A 220 -13.27 -1.09 -13.66
CA LEU A 220 -13.02 0.29 -14.04
C LEU A 220 -12.30 0.37 -15.38
N ALA A 221 -12.69 1.36 -16.20
CA ALA A 221 -11.91 1.90 -17.27
C ALA A 221 -11.18 3.16 -16.78
N LEU A 222 -9.89 3.28 -17.12
CA LEU A 222 -9.00 4.32 -16.65
C LEU A 222 -8.39 5.09 -17.82
N LYS A 223 -8.14 6.39 -17.62
CA LYS A 223 -7.34 7.20 -18.55
C LYS A 223 -6.22 7.86 -17.80
N PHE A 224 -5.04 7.85 -18.39
CA PHE A 224 -3.82 8.37 -17.81
C PHE A 224 -3.44 9.72 -18.41
N ARG A 225 -2.63 10.51 -17.70
CA ARG A 225 -2.14 11.82 -18.14
C ARG A 225 -1.36 11.74 -19.45
N SER A 226 -0.58 10.68 -19.68
CA SER A 226 0.14 10.41 -20.92
C SER A 226 -0.75 10.21 -22.15
N GLY A 227 -2.07 9.99 -21.92
CA GLY A 227 -3.05 9.60 -22.92
C GLY A 227 -3.20 8.08 -23.05
N ALA A 228 -2.46 7.27 -22.30
CA ALA A 228 -2.69 5.83 -22.19
C ALA A 228 -4.07 5.56 -21.57
N ILE A 229 -4.64 4.40 -21.90
CA ILE A 229 -5.89 3.92 -21.28
C ILE A 229 -5.60 2.67 -20.45
N GLY A 230 -6.52 2.28 -19.57
CA GLY A 230 -6.32 1.07 -18.77
C GLY A 230 -7.60 0.45 -18.28
N THR A 231 -7.45 -0.77 -17.78
CA THR A 231 -8.51 -1.50 -17.10
C THR A 231 -8.06 -1.92 -15.71
N PHE A 232 -9.00 -1.87 -14.79
CA PHE A 232 -8.82 -2.40 -13.44
C PHE A 232 -10.01 -3.30 -13.09
N HIS A 233 -9.70 -4.51 -12.60
CA HIS A 233 -10.71 -5.41 -12.07
C HIS A 233 -10.25 -6.00 -10.75
N ALA A 234 -11.06 -5.88 -9.71
CA ALA A 234 -10.78 -6.46 -8.41
C ALA A 234 -12.02 -7.07 -7.79
N SER A 235 -11.86 -8.18 -7.06
CA SER A 235 -12.98 -8.78 -6.34
C SER A 235 -12.51 -9.59 -5.13
N TYR A 236 -13.36 -9.62 -4.09
CA TYR A 236 -13.28 -10.58 -2.98
C TYR A 236 -13.94 -11.92 -3.31
N SER A 237 -14.44 -12.10 -4.51
CA SER A 237 -15.25 -13.25 -4.93
C SER A 237 -14.49 -14.32 -5.70
N LEU A 238 -13.15 -14.42 -5.53
CA LEU A 238 -12.40 -15.53 -6.08
C LEU A 238 -12.76 -16.79 -5.30
N ALA A 239 -13.58 -17.63 -5.91
CA ALA A 239 -13.87 -18.94 -5.37
C ALA A 239 -12.57 -19.75 -5.18
N PHE A 240 -12.51 -20.53 -4.13
CA PHE A 240 -11.41 -21.47 -3.86
C PHE A 240 -10.07 -20.83 -3.49
N SER A 241 -10.06 -19.60 -3.00
CA SER A 241 -8.88 -18.99 -2.40
C SER A 241 -8.97 -18.99 -0.87
N GLY A 242 -7.84 -19.24 -0.19
CA GLY A 242 -7.76 -19.31 1.26
C GLY A 242 -8.01 -20.72 1.84
N GLN A 243 -8.10 -20.81 3.15
CA GLN A 243 -8.25 -22.08 3.86
C GLN A 243 -9.60 -22.75 3.52
N GLY A 244 -9.56 -24.00 3.10
CA GLY A 244 -10.74 -24.74 2.68
C GLY A 244 -11.17 -24.56 1.23
N TYR A 245 -10.40 -23.78 0.44
CA TYR A 245 -10.62 -23.57 -0.98
C TYR A 245 -9.61 -24.35 -1.85
N VAL A 246 -9.97 -24.58 -3.11
CA VAL A 246 -9.12 -25.33 -4.05
C VAL A 246 -7.89 -24.54 -4.47
N ASN A 247 -8.00 -23.21 -4.63
CA ASN A 247 -6.85 -22.36 -4.98
C ASN A 247 -6.01 -22.06 -3.73
N THR A 248 -4.87 -22.74 -3.60
CA THR A 248 -3.95 -22.59 -2.46
C THR A 248 -3.17 -21.28 -2.51
N LYS A 249 -3.04 -20.61 -3.66
CA LYS A 249 -2.32 -19.32 -3.80
C LYS A 249 -3.10 -18.14 -3.22
N GLY A 250 -4.41 -18.23 -3.11
CA GLY A 250 -5.27 -17.22 -2.50
C GLY A 250 -5.50 -15.95 -3.33
N TYR A 251 -4.77 -15.78 -4.44
CA TYR A 251 -4.85 -14.60 -5.30
C TYR A 251 -4.76 -14.97 -6.79
N ASP A 252 -5.60 -14.32 -7.60
CA ASP A 252 -5.40 -14.19 -9.05
C ASP A 252 -5.04 -12.73 -9.31
N SER A 253 -3.80 -12.47 -9.66
CA SER A 253 -3.29 -11.13 -9.91
C SER A 253 -2.61 -11.05 -11.28
N TYR A 254 -2.75 -9.89 -11.90
CA TYR A 254 -2.16 -9.61 -13.21
C TYR A 254 -1.90 -8.11 -13.31
N LEU A 255 -0.72 -7.72 -13.77
CA LEU A 255 -0.37 -6.35 -14.04
C LEU A 255 0.43 -6.28 -15.34
N ALA A 256 -0.02 -5.46 -16.30
CA ALA A 256 0.65 -5.31 -17.59
C ALA A 256 0.81 -3.83 -17.96
N PHE A 257 1.93 -3.54 -18.62
CA PHE A 257 2.26 -2.25 -19.22
C PHE A 257 2.56 -2.48 -20.70
N ASN A 258 1.68 -1.97 -21.57
CA ASN A 258 1.76 -2.16 -23.01
C ASN A 258 2.22 -0.86 -23.67
N GLY A 259 3.31 -0.92 -24.43
CA GLY A 259 3.86 0.20 -25.16
C GLY A 259 3.93 -0.07 -26.66
N ARG A 260 4.30 0.96 -27.43
CA ARG A 260 4.41 0.84 -28.90
C ARG A 260 5.52 -0.11 -29.40
N LYS A 261 6.48 -0.43 -28.54
CA LYS A 261 7.64 -1.26 -28.89
C LYS A 261 7.72 -2.57 -28.11
N GLY A 262 6.76 -2.83 -27.20
CA GLY A 262 6.77 -4.03 -26.40
C GLY A 262 5.86 -3.93 -25.20
N ARG A 263 5.94 -4.93 -24.32
CA ARG A 263 5.17 -4.97 -23.09
C ARG A 263 5.93 -5.64 -21.96
N ILE A 264 5.52 -5.34 -20.74
CA ILE A 264 5.94 -6.00 -19.51
C ILE A 264 4.70 -6.55 -18.82
N VAL A 265 4.76 -7.80 -18.38
CA VAL A 265 3.67 -8.45 -17.66
C VAL A 265 4.19 -9.05 -16.37
N TRP A 266 3.52 -8.73 -15.26
CA TRP A 266 3.61 -9.45 -14.01
C TRP A 266 2.37 -10.33 -13.87
N PRO A 267 2.46 -11.63 -14.26
CA PRO A 267 1.28 -12.47 -14.47
C PRO A 267 0.67 -13.04 -13.18
N SER A 268 1.40 -12.91 -12.07
CA SER A 268 1.00 -13.39 -10.75
C SER A 268 1.79 -12.62 -9.67
N LEU A 269 1.59 -12.93 -8.39
CA LEU A 269 2.45 -12.38 -7.32
C LEU A 269 3.81 -13.08 -7.23
N ASP A 270 4.09 -14.06 -8.08
CA ASP A 270 5.40 -14.74 -8.14
C ASP A 270 6.50 -13.78 -8.62
N PRO A 271 7.75 -13.98 -8.23
CA PRO A 271 8.85 -13.08 -8.56
C PRO A 271 9.36 -13.29 -9.99
N GLN A 272 8.46 -13.17 -10.96
CA GLN A 272 8.74 -13.39 -12.39
C GLN A 272 8.09 -12.29 -13.24
N LEU A 273 8.87 -11.73 -14.17
CA LEU A 273 8.39 -10.79 -15.19
C LEU A 273 8.49 -11.42 -16.56
N GLN A 274 7.44 -11.29 -17.34
CA GLN A 274 7.48 -11.54 -18.79
C GLN A 274 7.76 -10.20 -19.48
N ILE A 275 8.77 -10.18 -20.36
CA ILE A 275 9.23 -8.97 -21.04
C ILE A 275 9.25 -9.26 -22.54
N GLU A 276 8.52 -8.48 -23.30
CA GLU A 276 8.57 -8.42 -24.77
C GLU A 276 9.03 -6.99 -25.11
N ALA A 277 10.29 -6.82 -25.49
CA ALA A 277 10.87 -5.52 -25.76
C ALA A 277 12.07 -5.65 -26.70
N PRO A 278 12.46 -4.58 -27.40
CA PRO A 278 13.67 -4.60 -28.21
C PRO A 278 14.86 -5.13 -27.38
N PRO A 279 15.58 -6.15 -27.88
CA PRO A 279 16.63 -6.78 -27.09
C PRO A 279 17.84 -5.87 -26.92
N GLU A 280 18.52 -6.02 -25.79
CA GLU A 280 19.91 -5.59 -25.66
C GLU A 280 20.84 -6.67 -26.18
N GLN A 281 22.12 -6.35 -26.37
CA GLN A 281 23.11 -7.31 -26.87
C GLN A 281 23.11 -8.58 -26.00
N GLY A 282 22.89 -9.74 -26.62
CA GLY A 282 22.85 -11.03 -25.93
C GLY A 282 21.53 -11.38 -25.26
N GLN A 283 20.49 -10.55 -25.37
CA GLN A 283 19.16 -10.85 -24.84
C GLN A 283 18.17 -11.26 -25.92
N ALA A 284 17.18 -12.10 -25.57
CA ALA A 284 16.04 -12.37 -26.43
C ALA A 284 15.00 -11.23 -26.35
N ALA A 285 14.30 -10.95 -27.46
CA ALA A 285 13.22 -9.96 -27.49
C ALA A 285 12.02 -10.36 -26.60
N ILE A 286 11.77 -11.67 -26.52
CA ILE A 286 10.77 -12.25 -25.60
C ILE A 286 11.54 -13.06 -24.57
N ARG A 287 11.40 -12.68 -23.30
CA ARG A 287 12.09 -13.34 -22.20
C ARG A 287 11.29 -13.31 -20.91
N GLN A 288 11.63 -14.20 -20.02
CA GLN A 288 11.16 -14.21 -18.63
C GLN A 288 12.35 -13.92 -17.72
N GLU A 289 12.17 -12.94 -16.84
CA GLU A 289 13.12 -12.64 -15.77
C GLU A 289 12.58 -13.15 -14.44
N SER A 290 13.34 -14.00 -13.77
CA SER A 290 13.00 -14.54 -12.46
C SER A 290 13.91 -13.92 -11.39
N PHE A 291 13.34 -13.59 -10.25
CA PHE A 291 14.05 -12.97 -9.14
C PHE A 291 14.07 -13.92 -7.94
N ASN A 292 15.23 -14.04 -7.31
CA ASN A 292 15.31 -14.82 -6.08
C ASN A 292 14.74 -14.01 -4.91
N LEU A 293 13.66 -14.52 -4.32
CA LEU A 293 13.10 -13.99 -3.08
C LEU A 293 13.21 -15.06 -2.01
N PRO A 294 14.18 -14.95 -1.09
CA PRO A 294 14.26 -15.84 0.06
C PRO A 294 12.96 -15.83 0.87
N GLU A 295 12.62 -16.97 1.44
CA GLU A 295 11.49 -17.05 2.35
C GLU A 295 11.72 -16.16 3.57
N SER A 296 10.69 -15.46 3.98
CA SER A 296 10.68 -14.63 5.18
C SER A 296 9.28 -14.61 5.78
N THR A 297 9.22 -14.65 7.10
CA THR A 297 7.96 -14.50 7.86
C THR A 297 7.56 -13.03 8.06
N SER A 298 8.29 -12.10 7.46
CA SER A 298 8.00 -10.66 7.52
C SER A 298 6.83 -10.28 6.62
N TYR A 299 6.18 -9.15 6.92
CA TYR A 299 5.15 -8.56 6.06
C TYR A 299 5.69 -8.28 4.66
N GLY A 300 5.08 -8.88 3.65
CA GLY A 300 5.59 -8.82 2.28
C GLY A 300 6.91 -9.57 2.08
N GLY A 301 7.33 -10.41 3.02
CA GLY A 301 8.61 -11.11 2.94
C GLY A 301 9.82 -10.15 2.93
N VAL A 302 10.88 -10.53 2.23
CA VAL A 302 12.11 -9.74 2.17
C VAL A 302 11.94 -8.38 1.50
N PHE A 303 10.99 -8.23 0.57
CA PHE A 303 10.75 -6.92 -0.07
C PHE A 303 10.00 -5.95 0.86
N GLY A 304 9.19 -6.46 1.79
CA GLY A 304 8.61 -5.63 2.85
C GLY A 304 9.66 -5.08 3.79
N GLU A 305 10.63 -5.93 4.20
CA GLU A 305 11.79 -5.46 4.97
C GLU A 305 12.62 -4.43 4.17
N ALA A 306 12.84 -4.68 2.86
CA ALA A 306 13.56 -3.74 2.00
C ALA A 306 12.86 -2.38 1.93
N PHE A 307 11.52 -2.35 1.87
CA PHE A 307 10.75 -1.12 1.91
C PHE A 307 10.95 -0.37 3.23
N ILE A 308 10.91 -1.06 4.37
CA ILE A 308 11.12 -0.44 5.68
C ILE A 308 12.55 0.09 5.80
N ARG A 309 13.57 -0.63 5.32
CA ARG A 309 14.96 -0.15 5.25
C ARG A 309 15.10 1.09 4.37
N TRP A 310 14.38 1.13 3.24
CA TRP A 310 14.35 2.31 2.39
C TRP A 310 13.73 3.50 3.14
N PHE A 311 12.63 3.28 3.87
CA PHE A 311 12.04 4.32 4.71
C PHE A 311 12.99 4.78 5.82
N ILE A 312 13.68 3.86 6.50
CA ILE A 312 14.71 4.21 7.49
C ILE A 312 15.80 5.09 6.86
N ALA A 313 16.31 4.74 5.68
CA ALA A 313 17.28 5.55 4.97
C ALA A 313 16.76 6.97 4.66
N ALA A 314 15.47 7.10 4.33
CA ALA A 314 14.83 8.39 4.10
C ALA A 314 14.74 9.23 5.40
N THR A 315 14.43 8.61 6.54
CA THR A 315 14.43 9.33 7.84
C THR A 315 15.84 9.81 8.27
N GLU A 316 16.87 9.29 7.65
CA GLU A 316 18.28 9.66 7.87
C GLU A 316 18.80 10.64 6.79
N GLY A 317 17.96 11.08 5.87
CA GLY A 317 18.36 11.95 4.78
C GLY A 317 19.21 11.28 3.70
N ARG A 318 19.36 9.93 3.73
CA ARG A 318 20.18 9.16 2.77
C ARG A 318 19.44 8.75 1.50
N ALA A 319 18.13 8.89 1.47
CA ALA A 319 17.28 8.55 0.33
C ALA A 319 15.99 9.38 0.35
N ALA A 320 15.33 9.51 -0.80
CA ALA A 320 13.94 9.96 -0.84
C ALA A 320 13.03 8.88 -0.22
N PRO A 321 11.88 9.25 0.38
CA PRO A 321 10.92 8.28 0.89
C PRO A 321 10.45 7.29 -0.18
N PRO A 322 10.26 5.99 0.16
CA PRO A 322 9.82 4.98 -0.80
C PRO A 322 8.43 5.25 -1.38
N SER A 323 7.59 5.91 -0.61
CA SER A 323 6.30 6.48 -0.99
C SER A 323 6.02 7.70 -0.12
N THR A 324 5.03 8.50 -0.50
CA THR A 324 4.68 9.73 0.20
C THR A 324 3.17 9.78 0.51
N LEU A 325 2.75 10.72 1.36
CA LEU A 325 1.33 11.02 1.54
C LEU A 325 0.70 11.58 0.25
N ALA A 326 1.47 12.23 -0.63
CA ALA A 326 0.98 12.65 -1.95
C ALA A 326 0.65 11.44 -2.84
N ASP A 327 1.41 10.36 -2.76
CA ASP A 327 1.11 9.11 -3.48
C ASP A 327 -0.20 8.49 -2.97
N ALA A 328 -0.39 8.46 -1.64
CA ALA A 328 -1.63 7.98 -1.02
C ALA A 328 -2.83 8.88 -1.39
N LEU A 329 -2.63 10.19 -1.43
CA LEU A 329 -3.65 11.16 -1.84
C LEU A 329 -4.10 10.92 -3.30
N ARG A 330 -3.17 10.70 -4.22
CA ARG A 330 -3.50 10.32 -5.61
C ARG A 330 -4.34 9.07 -5.67
N THR A 331 -3.94 8.05 -4.94
CA THR A 331 -4.66 6.77 -4.87
C THR A 331 -6.07 6.94 -4.29
N ALA A 332 -6.23 7.68 -3.20
CA ALA A 332 -7.52 7.93 -2.57
C ALA A 332 -8.48 8.68 -3.52
N ARG A 333 -7.99 9.67 -4.25
CA ARG A 333 -8.80 10.42 -5.24
C ARG A 333 -9.28 9.55 -6.40
N VAL A 334 -8.48 8.57 -6.84
CA VAL A 334 -8.92 7.58 -7.83
C VAL A 334 -10.06 6.74 -7.28
N ILE A 335 -9.97 6.30 -6.02
CA ILE A 335 -11.00 5.49 -5.37
C ILE A 335 -12.29 6.31 -5.22
N GLU A 336 -12.22 7.54 -4.74
CA GLU A 336 -13.37 8.44 -4.63
C GLU A 336 -14.03 8.72 -5.99
N ALA A 337 -13.21 8.92 -7.04
CA ALA A 337 -13.71 9.09 -8.40
C ALA A 337 -14.40 7.82 -8.93
N ALA A 338 -13.89 6.64 -8.59
CA ALA A 338 -14.49 5.36 -8.96
C ALA A 338 -15.84 5.15 -8.25
N GLU A 339 -15.94 5.47 -6.98
CA GLU A 339 -17.20 5.43 -6.23
C GLU A 339 -18.24 6.38 -6.84
N LEU A 340 -17.85 7.63 -7.11
CA LEU A 340 -18.73 8.62 -7.74
C LEU A 340 -19.16 8.19 -9.16
N SER A 341 -18.23 7.61 -9.93
CA SER A 341 -18.55 7.07 -11.26
C SER A 341 -19.61 5.97 -11.20
N SER A 342 -19.44 5.01 -10.29
CA SER A 342 -20.40 3.93 -10.08
C SER A 342 -21.77 4.42 -9.65
N GLN A 343 -21.83 5.42 -8.76
CA GLN A 343 -23.08 6.00 -8.27
C GLN A 343 -23.82 6.78 -9.34
N THR A 344 -23.11 7.49 -10.19
CA THR A 344 -23.69 8.41 -11.19
C THR A 344 -23.85 7.79 -12.59
N GLY A 345 -23.19 6.66 -12.86
CA GLY A 345 -23.11 6.04 -14.19
C GLY A 345 -22.33 6.89 -15.19
N ARG A 346 -21.47 7.81 -14.75
CA ARG A 346 -20.75 8.78 -15.58
C ARG A 346 -19.23 8.63 -15.45
N LEU A 347 -18.51 9.05 -16.49
CA LEU A 347 -17.07 9.27 -16.39
C LEU A 347 -16.80 10.42 -15.39
N VAL A 348 -15.84 10.20 -14.49
CA VAL A 348 -15.43 11.17 -13.46
C VAL A 348 -13.97 11.54 -13.68
N LYS A 349 -13.68 12.85 -13.66
CA LYS A 349 -12.30 13.35 -13.63
C LYS A 349 -11.74 13.22 -12.22
N VAL A 350 -10.54 12.66 -12.11
CA VAL A 350 -9.81 12.58 -10.84
C VAL A 350 -9.28 13.97 -10.48
N ALA A 351 -9.53 14.41 -9.26
CA ALA A 351 -9.03 15.69 -8.78
C ALA A 351 -7.47 15.70 -8.80
N PRO A 352 -6.83 16.75 -9.34
CA PRO A 352 -5.38 16.81 -9.42
C PRO A 352 -4.74 16.83 -8.03
N THR A 353 -3.62 16.14 -7.87
CA THR A 353 -2.86 16.20 -6.62
C THR A 353 -1.99 17.45 -6.64
N PRO A 354 -2.05 18.32 -5.61
CA PRO A 354 -1.14 19.44 -5.50
C PRO A 354 0.31 18.94 -5.54
N ALA A 355 1.16 19.65 -6.27
CA ALA A 355 2.59 19.37 -6.23
C ALA A 355 3.07 19.48 -4.78
N THR A 356 3.78 18.47 -4.30
CA THR A 356 4.48 18.58 -3.01
C THR A 356 5.51 19.70 -3.18
N PRO A 357 5.48 20.76 -2.37
CA PRO A 357 6.54 21.76 -2.43
C PRO A 357 7.88 21.03 -2.23
N PRO A 358 8.93 21.38 -2.99
CA PRO A 358 10.23 20.81 -2.76
C PRO A 358 10.61 21.04 -1.29
N PRO A 359 11.33 20.09 -0.67
CA PRO A 359 11.86 20.34 0.66
C PRO A 359 12.67 21.64 0.59
N ASP A 360 12.31 22.58 1.42
CA ASP A 360 13.10 23.80 1.64
C ASP A 360 14.46 23.35 2.20
N LEU A 361 15.39 23.15 1.29
CA LEU A 361 16.79 22.89 1.61
C LEU A 361 17.37 24.24 2.02
N GLY A 362 17.01 24.73 3.21
CA GLY A 362 17.48 26.01 3.73
C GLY A 362 18.94 26.24 3.33
N GLU A 363 19.16 27.44 2.70
CA GLU A 363 20.48 27.96 2.34
C GLU A 363 21.42 27.99 3.55
#